data_16e3e950ac2c8b9747cb220597bc26ed
#
_entry.id   16e3e950ac2c8b9747cb220597bc26ed
#
_cell.length_a   1.000
_cell.length_b   1.000
_cell.length_c   1.000
_cell.angle_alpha   90.00
_cell.angle_beta   90.00
_cell.angle_gamma   90.00
#
_symmetry.space_group_name_H-M   'P 1'
#
loop_
_entity.id
_entity.type
_entity.pdbx_description
1 polymer ?
#
loop_
_entity_poly.entity_id
_entity_poly.type
_entity_poly.pdbx_seq_one_letter_code
_entity_poly.pdbx_strand_id
1 'polypeptide(L)'
;MADISSETGTADDLSIQEDAAQVTSVSQLSDVRPTDWAFGALQSLVERYGCIAGYPDGTFRGNRAMTRYEFAAGLNACLDQITKQIGVGKDNFVSREDLAALQKLQEEFAAELATLRGRVDALEARTAELEANQFSTTTKLNGFAWFNLTGAFAGDRVRVEATRNVAPLDRAAGRDPVTNRPIVQRVDDPEITFSQLVWLTLTTSFTGKDQLITQLAVGNGNSPANQFTSAGLFNTFGTPFLDQTAGGNANEVILRELSYRFPVSDRLQLVVGPRINFYRYFDNNNFNFFVNGASSFNSNNSPLLTATKRGAGALALWDISRRLKLSVGYLGESMEFLPTSVFNSASNPSQGLFGGTNTTTAELTFSPSDRANLRFLYSRSNIQQIDGLIGAPNGKPINGLADDGFGGAVGDATANTFGFNFDWSVTRRFGLFGRYGYGETNIFPRTNRPDGKVKTQSYQLGVAFPDLIKKGALFTVSFVVPFDITGGRRFLVSGGGNGGKQYEIEATYYLPITDHVSIVPAFYMIGNANNFDNNPTIFVGNLRTQFSF
;
A
#
# COMPACT_ATOMS: atom_id res chain seq x y z
N MET A 1 -14.51 42.56 -0.95
CA MET A 1 -14.98 43.51 -1.97
C MET A 1 -13.96 43.43 -3.10
N ALA A 2 -14.27 42.67 -4.12
CA ALA A 2 -13.58 42.67 -5.40
C ALA A 2 -14.63 42.23 -6.43
N ASP A 3 -14.82 43.03 -7.42
CA ASP A 3 -15.88 43.04 -8.42
C ASP A 3 -15.90 41.73 -9.25
N ILE A 4 -17.11 41.22 -9.41
CA ILE A 4 -17.45 40.25 -10.44
C ILE A 4 -17.99 41.06 -11.62
N SER A 5 -17.16 41.29 -12.62
CA SER A 5 -17.57 41.82 -13.91
C SER A 5 -18.25 40.71 -14.72
N SER A 6 -19.55 40.88 -14.92
CA SER A 6 -20.38 40.13 -15.83
C SER A 6 -20.00 40.47 -17.27
N GLU A 7 -19.42 39.54 -18.00
CA GLU A 7 -19.39 39.62 -19.48
C GLU A 7 -20.74 39.18 -20.04
N THR A 8 -21.55 40.16 -20.42
CA THR A 8 -22.71 40.00 -21.31
C THR A 8 -22.19 39.76 -22.72
N GLY A 9 -22.16 38.51 -23.15
CA GLY A 9 -21.99 38.17 -24.56
C GLY A 9 -23.25 38.64 -25.35
N THR A 10 -23.04 39.57 -26.23
CA THR A 10 -24.03 40.13 -27.14
C THR A 10 -24.59 39.05 -28.06
N ALA A 11 -25.90 38.95 -28.10
CA ALA A 11 -26.68 38.16 -29.06
C ALA A 11 -26.70 38.88 -30.42
N ASP A 12 -25.61 38.77 -31.16
CA ASP A 12 -25.54 39.17 -32.56
C ASP A 12 -24.44 38.38 -33.24
N ASP A 13 -24.76 37.17 -33.63
CA ASP A 13 -24.19 36.45 -34.79
C ASP A 13 -24.92 35.12 -35.08
N LEU A 14 -26.24 35.20 -35.27
CA LEU A 14 -26.99 34.15 -35.94
C LEU A 14 -27.50 34.69 -37.29
N SER A 15 -26.56 35.14 -38.13
CA SER A 15 -26.80 35.18 -39.57
C SER A 15 -26.81 33.71 -40.05
N ILE A 16 -28.02 33.20 -40.23
CA ILE A 16 -28.27 31.93 -40.89
C ILE A 16 -27.74 32.09 -42.33
N GLN A 17 -26.57 31.48 -42.59
CA GLN A 17 -26.10 31.25 -43.94
C GLN A 17 -27.08 30.24 -44.58
N GLU A 18 -27.99 30.73 -45.41
CA GLU A 18 -28.75 29.93 -46.37
C GLU A 18 -27.75 29.38 -47.39
N ASP A 19 -27.23 28.15 -47.15
CA ASP A 19 -26.71 27.20 -48.14
C ASP A 19 -26.08 25.97 -47.44
N ALA A 20 -26.72 25.42 -46.42
CA ALA A 20 -26.48 24.05 -46.03
C ALA A 20 -27.36 23.14 -46.88
N ALA A 21 -26.78 22.30 -47.73
CA ALA A 21 -27.51 21.36 -48.57
C ALA A 21 -28.49 20.55 -47.73
N GLN A 22 -29.77 20.88 -47.86
CA GLN A 22 -30.86 20.20 -47.13
C GLN A 22 -30.85 18.74 -47.49
N VAL A 23 -30.74 17.84 -46.49
CA VAL A 23 -30.81 16.38 -46.68
C VAL A 23 -32.19 16.05 -47.24
N THR A 24 -32.23 15.47 -48.42
CA THR A 24 -33.47 15.13 -49.15
C THR A 24 -33.81 13.64 -49.03
N SER A 25 -32.96 12.81 -48.51
CA SER A 25 -33.21 11.41 -48.21
C SER A 25 -32.51 10.98 -46.91
N VAL A 26 -33.19 10.14 -46.13
CA VAL A 26 -32.64 9.55 -44.89
C VAL A 26 -31.35 8.79 -45.12
N SER A 27 -31.15 8.24 -46.33
CA SER A 27 -29.90 7.54 -46.70
C SER A 27 -28.67 8.42 -46.79
N GLN A 28 -28.83 9.75 -46.78
CA GLN A 28 -27.73 10.72 -46.72
C GLN A 28 -27.22 10.95 -45.29
N LEU A 29 -27.92 10.44 -44.28
CA LEU A 29 -27.51 10.50 -42.88
C LEU A 29 -26.60 9.32 -42.57
N SER A 30 -25.31 9.56 -42.35
CA SER A 30 -24.29 8.51 -42.26
C SER A 30 -24.39 7.61 -41.03
N ASP A 31 -25.11 8.04 -40.01
CA ASP A 31 -25.30 7.36 -38.72
C ASP A 31 -26.71 6.74 -38.55
N VAL A 32 -27.55 6.73 -39.63
CA VAL A 32 -28.88 6.12 -39.64
C VAL A 32 -28.90 4.91 -40.56
N ARG A 33 -29.30 3.76 -40.04
CA ARG A 33 -29.37 2.49 -40.79
C ARG A 33 -30.80 2.04 -41.02
N PRO A 34 -31.08 1.32 -42.12
CA PRO A 34 -32.43 0.76 -42.38
C PRO A 34 -32.93 -0.17 -41.27
N THR A 35 -32.03 -0.71 -40.44
CA THR A 35 -32.32 -1.57 -39.29
C THR A 35 -32.65 -0.79 -38.02
N ASP A 36 -32.47 0.53 -38.01
CA ASP A 36 -32.74 1.35 -36.85
C ASP A 36 -34.26 1.52 -36.69
N TRP A 37 -34.74 1.36 -35.46
CA TRP A 37 -36.17 1.39 -35.14
C TRP A 37 -36.89 2.67 -35.60
N ALA A 38 -36.17 3.79 -35.60
CA ALA A 38 -36.71 5.10 -36.00
C ALA A 38 -36.58 5.38 -37.51
N PHE A 39 -35.99 4.48 -38.32
CA PHE A 39 -35.67 4.71 -39.73
C PHE A 39 -36.92 5.13 -40.55
N GLY A 40 -38.02 4.41 -40.42
CA GLY A 40 -39.23 4.72 -41.17
C GLY A 40 -39.87 6.06 -40.81
N ALA A 41 -39.82 6.44 -39.53
CA ALA A 41 -40.29 7.73 -39.06
C ALA A 41 -39.39 8.87 -39.55
N LEU A 42 -38.06 8.69 -39.49
CA LEU A 42 -37.09 9.65 -40.03
C LEU A 42 -37.21 9.82 -41.53
N GLN A 43 -37.46 8.71 -42.25
CA GLN A 43 -37.68 8.73 -43.69
C GLN A 43 -38.90 9.62 -44.06
N SER A 44 -40.01 9.47 -43.35
CA SER A 44 -41.19 10.30 -43.57
C SER A 44 -40.90 11.77 -43.25
N LEU A 45 -40.21 12.09 -42.17
CA LEU A 45 -39.92 13.45 -41.74
C LEU A 45 -38.92 14.13 -42.68
N VAL A 46 -37.94 13.43 -43.24
CA VAL A 46 -36.96 13.95 -44.18
C VAL A 46 -37.54 14.05 -45.61
N GLU A 47 -38.05 12.92 -46.15
CA GLU A 47 -38.36 12.79 -47.56
C GLU A 47 -39.75 13.30 -47.91
N ARG A 48 -40.72 13.12 -47.02
CA ARG A 48 -42.11 13.51 -47.29
C ARG A 48 -42.48 14.90 -46.76
N TYR A 49 -42.05 15.19 -45.53
CA TYR A 49 -42.36 16.47 -44.86
C TYR A 49 -41.25 17.49 -45.00
N GLY A 50 -40.01 17.11 -45.26
CA GLY A 50 -38.87 18.00 -45.44
C GLY A 50 -38.54 18.85 -44.19
N CYS A 51 -38.92 18.33 -43.02
CA CYS A 51 -38.84 19.13 -41.79
C CYS A 51 -37.64 18.80 -40.89
N ILE A 52 -36.86 17.78 -41.25
CA ILE A 52 -35.59 17.39 -40.60
C ILE A 52 -34.49 17.39 -41.64
N ALA A 53 -33.39 18.11 -41.37
CA ALA A 53 -32.27 18.26 -42.27
C ALA A 53 -30.97 17.58 -41.81
N GLY A 54 -30.91 17.01 -40.61
CA GLY A 54 -29.69 16.51 -40.00
C GLY A 54 -28.73 17.63 -39.58
N TYR A 55 -27.56 17.23 -39.08
CA TYR A 55 -26.48 18.17 -38.77
C TYR A 55 -25.66 18.51 -40.03
N PRO A 56 -24.91 19.62 -40.05
CA PRO A 56 -24.07 20.00 -41.19
C PRO A 56 -23.00 18.94 -41.60
N ASP A 57 -22.67 18.03 -40.70
CA ASP A 57 -21.73 16.92 -40.95
C ASP A 57 -22.39 15.68 -41.55
N GLY A 58 -23.65 15.75 -41.92
CA GLY A 58 -24.40 14.62 -42.50
C GLY A 58 -24.80 13.54 -41.50
N THR A 59 -24.88 13.86 -40.20
CA THR A 59 -25.32 12.94 -39.16
C THR A 59 -26.66 13.33 -38.56
N PHE A 60 -27.39 12.37 -37.97
CA PHE A 60 -28.61 12.61 -37.20
C PHE A 60 -28.36 12.63 -35.68
N ARG A 61 -27.33 11.90 -35.24
CA ARG A 61 -26.91 11.74 -33.84
C ARG A 61 -28.00 11.15 -32.92
N GLY A 62 -28.73 10.17 -33.44
CA GLY A 62 -29.86 9.56 -32.75
C GLY A 62 -29.55 8.83 -31.44
N ASN A 63 -28.26 8.61 -31.13
CA ASN A 63 -27.77 7.98 -29.90
C ASN A 63 -27.34 9.04 -28.82
N ARG A 64 -27.56 10.33 -29.05
CA ARG A 64 -27.25 11.44 -28.13
C ARG A 64 -28.52 12.01 -27.51
N ALA A 65 -28.47 12.37 -26.22
CA ALA A 65 -29.55 13.12 -25.57
C ALA A 65 -29.69 14.51 -26.22
N MET A 66 -30.92 14.85 -26.61
CA MET A 66 -31.29 16.14 -27.19
C MET A 66 -31.64 17.14 -26.09
N THR A 67 -31.20 18.39 -26.21
CA THR A 67 -31.62 19.45 -25.30
C THR A 67 -33.06 19.82 -25.54
N ARG A 68 -33.75 20.41 -24.53
CA ARG A 68 -35.14 20.93 -24.69
C ARG A 68 -35.22 21.99 -25.76
N TYR A 69 -34.19 22.78 -25.98
CA TYR A 69 -34.12 23.82 -27.00
C TYR A 69 -33.98 23.25 -28.41
N GLU A 70 -33.13 22.23 -28.60
CA GLU A 70 -33.00 21.51 -29.88
C GLU A 70 -34.32 20.82 -30.26
N PHE A 71 -35.02 20.21 -29.28
CA PHE A 71 -36.33 19.61 -29.50
C PHE A 71 -37.38 20.69 -29.91
N ALA A 72 -37.48 21.80 -29.19
CA ALA A 72 -38.41 22.86 -29.49
C ALA A 72 -38.15 23.48 -30.88
N ALA A 73 -36.86 23.71 -31.23
CA ALA A 73 -36.51 24.25 -32.55
C ALA A 73 -36.88 23.29 -33.68
N GLY A 74 -36.58 21.97 -33.52
CA GLY A 74 -36.94 20.95 -34.50
C GLY A 74 -38.45 20.78 -34.68
N LEU A 75 -39.20 20.82 -33.57
CA LEU A 75 -40.67 20.75 -33.59
C LEU A 75 -41.26 21.96 -34.30
N ASN A 76 -40.76 23.18 -34.00
CA ASN A 76 -41.24 24.42 -34.65
C ASN A 76 -40.99 24.39 -36.17
N ALA A 77 -39.76 23.96 -36.59
CA ALA A 77 -39.43 23.81 -38.01
C ALA A 77 -40.36 22.83 -38.74
N CYS A 78 -40.69 21.70 -38.10
CA CYS A 78 -41.66 20.76 -38.65
C CYS A 78 -43.06 21.32 -38.73
N LEU A 79 -43.54 22.02 -37.72
CA LEU A 79 -44.86 22.65 -37.73
C LEU A 79 -44.96 23.74 -38.82
N ASP A 80 -43.94 24.56 -39.00
CA ASP A 80 -43.89 25.59 -40.05
C ASP A 80 -43.95 24.95 -41.45
N GLN A 81 -43.22 23.87 -41.68
CA GLN A 81 -43.17 23.16 -42.96
C GLN A 81 -44.51 22.45 -43.27
N ILE A 82 -45.11 21.83 -42.28
CA ILE A 82 -46.44 21.19 -42.40
C ILE A 82 -47.48 22.28 -42.67
N THR A 83 -47.40 23.43 -42.01
CA THR A 83 -48.36 24.54 -42.24
C THR A 83 -48.23 25.12 -43.65
N LYS A 84 -47.01 25.23 -44.22
CA LYS A 84 -46.77 25.61 -45.60
C LYS A 84 -47.36 24.57 -46.59
N GLN A 85 -47.23 23.30 -46.31
CA GLN A 85 -47.79 22.25 -47.16
C GLN A 85 -49.34 22.19 -47.12
N ILE A 86 -49.98 22.46 -45.99
CA ILE A 86 -51.44 22.58 -45.87
C ILE A 86 -51.96 23.77 -46.67
N GLY A 87 -51.17 24.84 -46.82
CA GLY A 87 -51.55 26.04 -47.59
C GLY A 87 -51.53 25.88 -49.12
N VAL A 88 -50.90 24.84 -49.68
CA VAL A 88 -50.58 24.72 -51.12
C VAL A 88 -51.42 23.68 -51.86
N GLY A 89 -52.23 22.79 -51.25
CA GLY A 89 -53.03 21.87 -52.04
C GLY A 89 -53.73 20.75 -51.27
N LYS A 90 -54.90 20.36 -51.75
CA LYS A 90 -55.92 19.56 -51.09
C LYS A 90 -55.70 18.05 -51.06
N ASP A 91 -54.64 17.46 -51.60
CA ASP A 91 -54.61 16.02 -51.87
C ASP A 91 -53.58 15.17 -51.11
N ASN A 92 -52.91 15.71 -50.11
CA ASN A 92 -51.92 14.91 -49.35
C ASN A 92 -52.05 15.07 -47.85
N PHE A 93 -53.22 14.84 -47.30
CA PHE A 93 -53.42 14.71 -45.87
C PHE A 93 -52.78 13.40 -45.35
N VAL A 94 -52.23 13.48 -44.09
CA VAL A 94 -51.66 12.37 -43.31
C VAL A 94 -52.39 11.09 -43.57
N SER A 95 -51.71 10.08 -44.11
CA SER A 95 -52.32 8.78 -44.35
C SER A 95 -52.58 8.04 -43.02
N ARG A 96 -53.55 7.09 -43.02
CA ARG A 96 -53.78 6.25 -41.84
C ARG A 96 -52.51 5.47 -41.41
N GLU A 97 -51.64 5.19 -42.37
CA GLU A 97 -50.36 4.52 -42.14
C GLU A 97 -49.37 5.40 -41.40
N ASP A 98 -49.33 6.69 -41.72
CA ASP A 98 -48.47 7.69 -41.02
C ASP A 98 -48.95 7.92 -39.59
N LEU A 99 -50.26 7.97 -39.34
CA LEU A 99 -50.84 8.04 -38.00
C LEU A 99 -50.51 6.78 -37.18
N ALA A 100 -50.61 5.61 -37.77
CA ALA A 100 -50.23 4.35 -37.11
C ALA A 100 -48.74 4.27 -36.81
N ALA A 101 -47.89 4.78 -37.72
CA ALA A 101 -46.44 4.86 -37.46
C ALA A 101 -46.09 5.84 -36.32
N LEU A 102 -46.77 6.99 -36.27
CA LEU A 102 -46.61 7.97 -35.17
C LEU A 102 -47.14 7.42 -33.83
N GLN A 103 -48.27 6.70 -33.83
CA GLN A 103 -48.75 6.07 -32.59
C GLN A 103 -47.81 4.99 -32.09
N LYS A 104 -47.27 4.15 -32.96
CA LYS A 104 -46.28 3.13 -32.60
C LYS A 104 -45.03 3.77 -32.05
N LEU A 105 -44.54 4.84 -32.69
CA LEU A 105 -43.36 5.59 -32.20
C LEU A 105 -43.60 6.18 -30.81
N GLN A 106 -44.81 6.75 -30.59
CA GLN A 106 -45.21 7.31 -29.31
C GLN A 106 -45.25 6.23 -28.19
N GLU A 107 -45.76 5.01 -28.49
CA GLU A 107 -45.81 3.90 -27.56
C GLU A 107 -44.38 3.40 -27.21
N GLU A 108 -43.51 3.23 -28.23
CA GLU A 108 -42.13 2.79 -28.04
C GLU A 108 -41.33 3.84 -27.24
N PHE A 109 -41.50 5.14 -27.53
CA PHE A 109 -40.86 6.24 -26.80
C PHE A 109 -41.35 6.31 -25.36
N ALA A 110 -42.65 6.08 -25.11
CA ALA A 110 -43.19 6.04 -23.75
C ALA A 110 -42.60 4.88 -22.93
N ALA A 111 -42.43 3.71 -23.56
CA ALA A 111 -41.80 2.55 -22.90
C ALA A 111 -40.32 2.78 -22.57
N GLU A 112 -39.56 3.38 -23.50
CA GLU A 112 -38.17 3.74 -23.25
C GLU A 112 -38.02 4.80 -22.17
N LEU A 113 -38.84 5.85 -22.18
CA LEU A 113 -38.85 6.87 -21.12
C LEU A 113 -39.19 6.28 -19.76
N ALA A 114 -40.14 5.34 -19.68
CA ALA A 114 -40.46 4.65 -18.43
C ALA A 114 -39.27 3.81 -17.92
N THR A 115 -38.56 3.12 -18.84
CA THR A 115 -37.35 2.36 -18.51
C THR A 115 -36.20 3.26 -18.04
N LEU A 116 -35.95 4.38 -18.73
CA LEU A 116 -34.96 5.36 -18.37
C LEU A 116 -35.28 6.01 -17.02
N ARG A 117 -36.55 6.33 -16.77
CA ARG A 117 -36.98 6.89 -15.48
C ARG A 117 -36.73 5.91 -14.35
N GLY A 118 -37.11 4.61 -14.53
CA GLY A 118 -36.80 3.60 -13.52
C GLY A 118 -35.30 3.41 -13.25
N ARG A 119 -34.44 3.58 -14.27
CA ARG A 119 -32.98 3.55 -14.09
C ARG A 119 -32.45 4.79 -13.36
N VAL A 120 -33.01 5.96 -13.62
CA VAL A 120 -32.65 7.20 -12.91
C VAL A 120 -33.08 7.11 -11.44
N ASP A 121 -34.32 6.71 -11.17
CA ASP A 121 -34.83 6.53 -9.81
C ASP A 121 -33.99 5.51 -9.02
N ALA A 122 -33.57 4.41 -9.66
CA ALA A 122 -32.69 3.41 -9.06
C ALA A 122 -31.27 3.95 -8.79
N LEU A 123 -30.74 4.81 -9.67
CA LEU A 123 -29.45 5.46 -9.48
C LEU A 123 -29.53 6.53 -8.37
N GLU A 124 -30.59 7.31 -8.32
CA GLU A 124 -30.82 8.29 -7.25
C GLU A 124 -30.96 7.61 -5.89
N ALA A 125 -31.72 6.50 -5.81
CA ALA A 125 -31.85 5.71 -4.59
C ALA A 125 -30.50 5.13 -4.12
N ARG A 126 -29.70 4.58 -5.05
CA ARG A 126 -28.34 4.10 -4.74
C ARG A 126 -27.40 5.21 -4.33
N THR A 127 -27.51 6.37 -4.95
CA THR A 127 -26.69 7.53 -4.59
C THR A 127 -27.04 8.03 -3.20
N ALA A 128 -28.34 8.13 -2.88
CA ALA A 128 -28.81 8.51 -1.55
C ALA A 128 -28.40 7.48 -0.47
N GLU A 129 -28.46 6.18 -0.77
CA GLU A 129 -27.98 5.13 0.12
C GLU A 129 -26.46 5.20 0.34
N LEU A 130 -25.68 5.44 -0.73
CA LEU A 130 -24.25 5.67 -0.64
C LEU A 130 -23.90 6.91 0.17
N GLU A 131 -24.59 8.02 -0.04
CA GLU A 131 -24.40 9.26 0.72
C GLU A 131 -24.78 9.11 2.19
N ALA A 132 -25.87 8.40 2.49
CA ALA A 132 -26.32 8.15 3.86
C ALA A 132 -25.38 7.22 4.65
N ASN A 133 -24.70 6.29 3.97
CA ASN A 133 -23.79 5.33 4.56
C ASN A 133 -22.30 5.74 4.41
N GLN A 134 -22.01 6.84 3.75
CA GLN A 134 -20.65 7.30 3.54
C GLN A 134 -20.13 8.01 4.79
N PHE A 135 -19.03 7.51 5.35
CA PHE A 135 -18.34 8.15 6.49
C PHE A 135 -17.92 9.59 6.18
N SER A 136 -17.51 9.86 4.93
CA SER A 136 -17.17 11.19 4.42
C SER A 136 -16.98 11.14 2.91
N THR A 137 -17.32 12.22 2.20
CA THR A 137 -17.04 12.37 0.77
C THR A 137 -15.56 12.54 0.45
N THR A 138 -14.78 13.02 1.40
CA THR A 138 -13.34 13.30 1.27
C THR A 138 -12.46 12.23 1.93
N THR A 139 -13.02 11.44 2.85
CA THR A 139 -12.26 10.46 3.63
C THR A 139 -12.80 9.05 3.41
N LYS A 140 -11.92 8.12 3.05
CA LYS A 140 -12.20 6.68 2.94
C LYS A 140 -11.63 5.97 4.16
N LEU A 141 -12.44 5.13 4.81
CA LEU A 141 -12.01 4.21 5.85
C LEU A 141 -11.71 2.85 5.22
N ASN A 142 -10.53 2.31 5.53
CA ASN A 142 -10.17 0.93 5.23
C ASN A 142 -9.70 0.27 6.52
N GLY A 143 -10.12 -0.95 6.75
CA GLY A 143 -9.77 -1.69 7.95
C GLY A 143 -9.24 -3.07 7.65
N PHE A 144 -8.35 -3.52 8.55
CA PHE A 144 -7.93 -4.91 8.64
C PHE A 144 -8.02 -5.36 10.08
N ALA A 145 -8.53 -6.58 10.29
CA ALA A 145 -8.44 -7.27 11.56
C ALA A 145 -7.82 -8.65 11.32
N TRP A 146 -6.86 -9.01 12.18
CA TRP A 146 -6.19 -10.30 12.14
C TRP A 146 -6.33 -11.02 13.46
N PHE A 147 -6.68 -12.31 13.40
CA PHE A 147 -6.60 -13.23 14.51
C PHE A 147 -5.47 -14.21 14.22
N ASN A 148 -4.56 -14.39 15.16
CA ASN A 148 -3.39 -15.25 15.03
C ASN A 148 -3.44 -16.33 16.10
N LEU A 149 -3.47 -17.58 15.69
CA LEU A 149 -3.19 -18.74 16.54
C LEU A 149 -1.76 -19.17 16.25
N THR A 150 -0.86 -18.99 17.22
CA THR A 150 0.58 -19.21 17.04
C THR A 150 1.11 -20.17 18.10
N GLY A 151 1.91 -21.14 17.67
CA GLY A 151 2.70 -22.02 18.53
C GLY A 151 4.15 -22.07 18.08
N ALA A 152 5.07 -22.23 19.02
CA ALA A 152 6.49 -22.39 18.74
C ALA A 152 7.08 -23.45 19.66
N PHE A 153 7.99 -24.27 19.16
CA PHE A 153 8.68 -25.30 19.96
C PHE A 153 10.06 -25.59 19.40
N ALA A 154 10.97 -26.01 20.25
CA ALA A 154 12.37 -26.32 19.91
C ALA A 154 12.80 -27.74 20.27
N GLY A 155 12.02 -28.46 21.08
CA GLY A 155 12.31 -29.82 21.52
C GLY A 155 13.43 -29.95 22.55
N ASP A 156 14.20 -28.89 22.82
CA ASP A 156 15.17 -28.71 23.90
C ASP A 156 15.33 -27.20 24.17
N ARG A 157 15.97 -26.90 25.29
CA ARG A 157 16.19 -25.51 25.74
C ARG A 157 17.05 -24.72 24.77
N VAL A 158 16.58 -23.55 24.38
CA VAL A 158 17.27 -22.61 23.48
C VAL A 158 18.18 -21.68 24.28
N ARG A 159 19.42 -21.49 23.83
CA ARG A 159 20.35 -20.51 24.37
C ARG A 159 20.00 -19.14 23.88
N VAL A 160 19.92 -18.20 24.83
CA VAL A 160 19.67 -16.78 24.58
C VAL A 160 20.70 -15.94 25.33
N GLU A 161 21.20 -14.89 24.72
CA GLU A 161 22.08 -13.93 25.39
C GLU A 161 21.21 -12.97 26.20
N ALA A 162 21.21 -13.15 27.51
CA ALA A 162 20.47 -12.36 28.47
C ALA A 162 21.07 -12.49 29.87
N THR A 163 21.00 -11.45 30.68
CA THR A 163 21.45 -11.47 32.07
C THR A 163 20.52 -12.25 32.99
N ARG A 164 19.23 -12.34 32.62
CA ARG A 164 18.19 -13.07 33.36
C ARG A 164 17.23 -13.76 32.41
N ASN A 165 16.67 -14.88 32.85
CA ASN A 165 15.57 -15.54 32.14
C ASN A 165 14.24 -14.86 32.54
N VAL A 166 13.93 -13.76 31.86
CA VAL A 166 12.70 -12.95 32.03
C VAL A 166 11.96 -12.87 30.69
N ALA A 167 10.81 -12.20 30.69
CA ALA A 167 10.04 -11.96 29.45
C ALA A 167 10.94 -11.33 28.36
N PRO A 168 10.77 -11.69 27.08
CA PRO A 168 11.67 -11.27 26.01
C PRO A 168 11.88 -9.76 25.89
N LEU A 169 10.85 -8.96 26.11
CA LEU A 169 10.92 -7.50 26.06
C LEU A 169 11.77 -6.90 27.19
N ASP A 170 11.83 -7.58 28.33
CA ASP A 170 12.53 -7.12 29.54
C ASP A 170 13.95 -7.67 29.63
N ARG A 171 14.40 -8.43 28.62
CA ARG A 171 15.75 -9.00 28.62
C ARG A 171 16.80 -7.93 28.44
N ALA A 172 17.66 -7.80 29.42
CA ALA A 172 18.89 -7.04 29.33
C ALA A 172 20.07 -7.97 28.96
N ALA A 173 21.01 -7.43 28.20
CA ALA A 173 22.27 -8.12 27.92
C ALA A 173 23.39 -7.61 28.84
N GLY A 174 24.41 -8.44 29.04
CA GLY A 174 25.59 -8.10 29.83
C GLY A 174 26.70 -9.11 29.61
N ARG A 175 27.88 -8.79 30.12
CA ARG A 175 29.04 -9.67 30.08
C ARG A 175 29.35 -10.24 31.45
N ASP A 176 29.83 -11.44 31.45
CA ASP A 176 30.43 -12.05 32.62
C ASP A 176 31.72 -11.29 32.99
N PRO A 177 31.88 -10.80 34.22
CA PRO A 177 33.00 -9.91 34.58
C PRO A 177 34.37 -10.63 34.59
N VAL A 178 34.37 -11.96 34.64
CA VAL A 178 35.62 -12.74 34.67
C VAL A 178 36.03 -13.14 33.25
N THR A 179 35.08 -13.69 32.49
CA THR A 179 35.37 -14.24 31.15
C THR A 179 35.20 -13.20 30.05
N ASN A 180 34.57 -12.08 30.34
CA ASN A 180 34.19 -11.01 29.40
C ASN A 180 33.28 -11.49 28.23
N ARG A 181 32.68 -12.66 28.36
CA ARG A 181 31.75 -13.22 27.36
C ARG A 181 30.33 -12.76 27.65
N PRO A 182 29.47 -12.62 26.63
CA PRO A 182 28.05 -12.44 26.85
C PRO A 182 27.46 -13.48 27.80
N ILE A 183 26.62 -13.06 28.74
CA ILE A 183 25.91 -13.95 29.65
C ILE A 183 24.81 -14.66 28.86
N VAL A 184 24.75 -15.99 28.97
CA VAL A 184 23.82 -16.85 28.24
C VAL A 184 22.89 -17.56 29.22
N GLN A 185 21.61 -17.47 28.94
CA GLN A 185 20.55 -18.22 29.60
C GLN A 185 20.01 -19.33 28.70
N ARG A 186 19.20 -20.22 29.26
CA ARG A 186 18.44 -21.21 28.52
C ARG A 186 16.97 -21.04 28.78
N VAL A 187 16.17 -21.08 27.73
CA VAL A 187 14.72 -20.89 27.79
C VAL A 187 14.01 -22.14 27.28
N ASP A 188 12.88 -22.42 27.88
CA ASP A 188 12.00 -23.55 27.57
C ASP A 188 10.99 -23.14 26.47
N ASP A 189 10.27 -24.14 25.95
CA ASP A 189 9.21 -23.93 24.96
C ASP A 189 8.08 -23.07 25.54
N PRO A 190 7.55 -22.13 24.75
CA PRO A 190 6.41 -21.30 25.14
C PRO A 190 5.08 -22.01 24.93
N GLU A 191 4.04 -21.45 25.52
CA GLU A 191 2.65 -21.85 25.30
C GLU A 191 2.11 -21.33 23.96
N ILE A 192 1.06 -21.99 23.45
CA ILE A 192 0.31 -21.52 22.27
C ILE A 192 -0.47 -20.26 22.61
N THR A 193 -0.41 -19.27 21.74
CA THR A 193 -1.12 -18.01 21.92
C THR A 193 -2.23 -17.81 20.90
N PHE A 194 -3.27 -17.06 21.29
CA PHE A 194 -4.29 -16.56 20.40
C PHE A 194 -4.37 -15.04 20.55
N SER A 195 -4.04 -14.32 19.50
CA SER A 195 -3.87 -12.86 19.52
C SER A 195 -4.66 -12.17 18.43
N GLN A 196 -4.73 -10.84 18.53
CA GLN A 196 -5.36 -9.97 17.56
C GLN A 196 -4.48 -8.78 17.22
N LEU A 197 -4.66 -8.27 15.99
CA LEU A 197 -4.16 -6.97 15.54
C LEU A 197 -5.22 -6.32 14.65
N VAL A 198 -5.51 -5.05 14.85
CA VAL A 198 -6.46 -4.28 14.03
C VAL A 198 -5.77 -3.02 13.54
N TRP A 199 -5.92 -2.71 12.26
CA TRP A 199 -5.52 -1.45 11.68
C TRP A 199 -6.71 -0.76 11.03
N LEU A 200 -6.90 0.52 11.34
CA LEU A 200 -7.88 1.40 10.73
C LEU A 200 -7.13 2.52 10.00
N THR A 201 -7.33 2.62 8.70
CA THR A 201 -6.65 3.62 7.87
C THR A 201 -7.68 4.57 7.28
N LEU A 202 -7.60 5.83 7.66
CA LEU A 202 -8.33 6.93 7.05
C LEU A 202 -7.45 7.53 5.95
N THR A 203 -7.96 7.56 4.73
CA THR A 203 -7.30 8.21 3.60
C THR A 203 -8.18 9.36 3.16
N THR A 204 -7.73 10.59 3.45
CA THR A 204 -8.44 11.83 3.13
C THR A 204 -7.78 12.50 1.94
N SER A 205 -8.56 12.93 0.95
CA SER A 205 -8.10 13.75 -0.18
C SER A 205 -8.84 15.07 -0.20
N PHE A 206 -8.10 16.17 -0.32
CA PHE A 206 -8.66 17.53 -0.37
C PHE A 206 -8.78 18.04 -1.80
N THR A 207 -7.94 17.54 -2.70
CA THR A 207 -7.83 18.00 -4.09
C THR A 207 -8.13 16.90 -5.12
N GLY A 208 -8.40 15.68 -4.67
CA GLY A 208 -8.57 14.50 -5.52
C GLY A 208 -7.25 13.88 -6.01
N LYS A 209 -6.10 14.55 -5.79
CA LYS A 209 -4.76 14.10 -6.20
C LYS A 209 -3.80 13.93 -5.02
N ASP A 210 -4.17 14.34 -3.84
CA ASP A 210 -3.43 14.29 -2.60
C ASP A 210 -3.97 13.21 -1.66
N GLN A 211 -3.23 12.87 -0.61
CA GLN A 211 -3.62 11.90 0.40
C GLN A 211 -3.07 12.28 1.77
N LEU A 212 -3.94 12.59 2.70
CA LEU A 212 -3.61 12.55 4.14
C LEU A 212 -3.93 11.14 4.64
N ILE A 213 -2.89 10.43 5.09
CA ILE A 213 -3.01 9.10 5.65
C ILE A 213 -2.96 9.21 7.16
N THR A 214 -4.03 8.75 7.83
CA THR A 214 -4.09 8.60 9.27
C THR A 214 -4.36 7.13 9.57
N GLN A 215 -3.40 6.44 10.19
CA GLN A 215 -3.56 5.04 10.55
C GLN A 215 -3.52 4.85 12.06
N LEU A 216 -4.59 4.27 12.59
CA LEU A 216 -4.68 3.79 13.96
C LEU A 216 -4.42 2.29 14.00
N ALA A 217 -3.83 1.82 15.08
CA ALA A 217 -3.59 0.40 15.30
C ALA A 217 -3.83 0.02 16.76
N VAL A 218 -4.30 -1.21 16.97
CA VAL A 218 -4.47 -1.83 18.30
C VAL A 218 -4.20 -3.32 18.18
N GLY A 219 -3.46 -3.89 19.12
CA GLY A 219 -3.14 -5.32 19.13
C GLY A 219 -2.64 -5.79 20.49
N ASN A 220 -2.68 -7.11 20.71
CA ASN A 220 -2.23 -7.75 21.93
C ASN A 220 -1.23 -8.89 21.69
N GLY A 221 -0.76 -9.08 20.45
CA GLY A 221 0.12 -10.18 20.10
C GLY A 221 1.48 -10.07 20.78
N ASN A 222 1.96 -11.19 21.27
CA ASN A 222 3.33 -11.43 21.66
C ASN A 222 3.65 -12.86 21.22
N SER A 223 4.13 -12.98 19.98
CA SER A 223 4.33 -14.28 19.36
C SER A 223 5.18 -15.20 20.24
N PRO A 224 4.80 -16.48 20.39
CA PRO A 224 5.59 -17.49 21.11
C PRO A 224 7.04 -17.55 20.66
N ALA A 225 7.34 -17.30 19.38
CA ALA A 225 8.70 -17.28 18.83
C ALA A 225 9.62 -16.28 19.55
N ASN A 226 9.07 -15.19 20.12
CA ASN A 226 9.84 -14.22 20.88
C ASN A 226 10.45 -14.80 22.16
N GLN A 227 9.91 -15.91 22.71
CA GLN A 227 10.49 -16.59 23.87
C GLN A 227 11.92 -17.05 23.63
N PHE A 228 12.27 -17.35 22.40
CA PHE A 228 13.58 -17.86 22.02
C PHE A 228 14.58 -16.77 21.62
N THR A 229 14.23 -15.48 21.70
CA THR A 229 15.11 -14.38 21.28
C THR A 229 16.12 -13.99 22.34
N SER A 230 17.36 -13.68 21.96
CA SER A 230 18.31 -12.96 22.80
C SER A 230 17.86 -11.52 23.08
N ALA A 231 18.43 -10.86 24.07
CA ALA A 231 18.14 -9.47 24.41
C ALA A 231 18.26 -8.56 23.18
N GLY A 232 17.30 -7.68 22.99
CA GLY A 232 17.24 -6.77 21.85
C GLY A 232 16.84 -7.39 20.51
N LEU A 233 16.54 -8.67 20.45
CA LEU A 233 16.12 -9.38 19.23
C LEU A 233 14.59 -9.60 19.11
N PHE A 234 13.80 -8.91 19.91
CA PHE A 234 12.34 -8.99 19.88
C PHE A 234 11.78 -8.76 18.48
N ASN A 235 10.83 -9.60 18.07
CA ASN A 235 10.21 -9.60 16.74
C ASN A 235 11.19 -9.78 15.58
N THR A 236 12.23 -10.58 15.74
CA THR A 236 13.27 -10.68 14.73
C THR A 236 13.39 -12.02 14.03
N PHE A 237 12.94 -13.15 14.55
CA PHE A 237 13.08 -14.42 13.84
C PHE A 237 11.85 -15.31 13.95
N GLY A 238 11.40 -15.84 12.81
CA GLY A 238 10.23 -16.71 12.72
C GLY A 238 8.97 -16.14 13.36
N THR A 239 8.99 -14.83 13.68
CA THR A 239 7.85 -14.16 14.28
C THR A 239 6.92 -13.68 13.18
N PRO A 240 5.65 -14.14 13.16
CA PRO A 240 4.66 -13.62 12.23
C PRO A 240 4.50 -12.11 12.42
N PHE A 241 4.62 -11.34 11.34
CA PHE A 241 4.59 -9.86 11.40
C PHE A 241 3.30 -9.31 12.03
N LEU A 242 2.17 -10.00 11.84
CA LEU A 242 0.86 -9.56 12.33
C LEU A 242 0.50 -10.13 13.71
N ASP A 243 1.40 -10.91 14.34
CA ASP A 243 1.26 -11.41 15.71
C ASP A 243 2.09 -10.56 16.68
N GLN A 244 1.69 -9.30 16.84
CA GLN A 244 2.38 -8.32 17.68
C GLN A 244 1.40 -7.33 18.32
N THR A 245 1.87 -6.61 19.35
CA THR A 245 1.19 -5.40 19.84
C THR A 245 1.26 -4.30 18.79
N ALA A 246 0.35 -3.35 18.85
CA ALA A 246 0.42 -2.16 18.00
C ALA A 246 1.41 -1.12 18.54
N GLY A 247 1.50 -0.99 19.85
CA GLY A 247 2.36 -0.09 20.60
C GLY A 247 3.12 -0.79 21.73
N GLY A 248 3.57 -0.06 22.71
CA GLY A 248 4.30 -0.58 23.86
C GLY A 248 3.46 -1.47 24.78
N ASN A 249 2.15 -1.25 24.85
CA ASN A 249 1.24 -1.99 25.69
C ASN A 249 0.21 -2.78 24.87
N ALA A 250 -0.21 -3.93 25.40
CA ALA A 250 -1.28 -4.72 24.80
C ALA A 250 -2.61 -3.95 24.83
N ASN A 251 -3.35 -4.01 23.70
CA ASN A 251 -4.65 -3.35 23.51
C ASN A 251 -4.62 -1.80 23.58
N GLU A 252 -3.44 -1.20 23.54
CA GLU A 252 -3.31 0.25 23.40
C GLU A 252 -3.60 0.67 21.95
N VAL A 253 -4.44 1.70 21.80
CA VAL A 253 -4.69 2.32 20.51
C VAL A 253 -3.62 3.37 20.25
N ILE A 254 -2.88 3.21 19.16
CA ILE A 254 -1.81 4.13 18.79
C ILE A 254 -2.06 4.79 17.43
N LEU A 255 -1.52 5.99 17.26
CA LEU A 255 -1.38 6.62 15.96
C LEU A 255 -0.14 6.02 15.26
N ARG A 256 -0.38 5.08 14.33
CA ARG A 256 0.70 4.34 13.67
C ARG A 256 1.32 5.09 12.48
N GLU A 257 0.54 5.91 11.78
CA GLU A 257 0.99 6.75 10.68
C GLU A 257 0.17 8.04 10.62
N LEU A 258 0.85 9.16 10.38
CA LEU A 258 0.25 10.43 10.01
C LEU A 258 1.17 11.10 8.99
N SER A 259 0.74 11.08 7.72
CA SER A 259 1.54 11.60 6.62
C SER A 259 0.65 12.20 5.54
N TYR A 260 1.16 13.25 4.90
CA TYR A 260 0.48 13.92 3.78
C TYR A 260 1.33 13.80 2.53
N ARG A 261 0.74 13.18 1.50
CA ARG A 261 1.34 12.98 0.18
C ARG A 261 0.61 13.84 -0.84
N PHE A 262 1.37 14.60 -1.63
CA PHE A 262 0.81 15.48 -2.66
C PHE A 262 1.71 15.55 -3.89
N PRO A 263 1.14 15.71 -5.11
CA PRO A 263 1.90 15.90 -6.32
C PRO A 263 2.46 17.34 -6.39
N VAL A 264 3.74 17.45 -6.78
CA VAL A 264 4.38 18.72 -7.15
C VAL A 264 4.35 18.87 -8.68
N SER A 265 4.44 17.75 -9.38
CA SER A 265 4.27 17.65 -10.82
C SER A 265 3.71 16.26 -11.17
N ASP A 266 3.45 16.00 -12.45
CA ASP A 266 2.98 14.69 -12.92
C ASP A 266 3.95 13.54 -12.59
N ARG A 267 5.24 13.85 -12.32
CA ARG A 267 6.30 12.86 -12.07
C ARG A 267 6.92 12.97 -10.68
N LEU A 268 6.63 14.01 -9.92
CA LEU A 268 7.21 14.23 -8.61
C LEU A 268 6.11 14.37 -7.56
N GLN A 269 6.18 13.55 -6.54
CA GLN A 269 5.32 13.61 -5.37
C GLN A 269 6.18 13.83 -4.12
N LEU A 270 5.68 14.61 -3.20
CA LEU A 270 6.27 14.78 -1.88
C LEU A 270 5.39 14.11 -0.83
N VAL A 271 6.04 13.61 0.20
CA VAL A 271 5.39 13.11 1.41
C VAL A 271 6.01 13.84 2.59
N VAL A 272 5.19 14.42 3.44
CA VAL A 272 5.61 15.08 4.67
C VAL A 272 4.76 14.59 5.83
N GLY A 273 5.31 14.52 7.02
CA GLY A 273 4.52 14.13 8.18
C GLY A 273 5.31 13.93 9.44
N PRO A 274 4.64 13.99 10.60
CA PRO A 274 5.26 13.72 11.89
C PRO A 274 5.50 12.23 12.13
N ARG A 275 4.83 11.33 11.36
CA ARG A 275 4.98 9.87 11.50
C ARG A 275 4.76 9.18 10.15
N ILE A 276 5.79 9.19 9.32
CA ILE A 276 5.81 8.56 8.01
C ILE A 276 6.25 7.10 8.18
N ASN A 277 5.53 6.18 7.56
CA ASN A 277 5.88 4.77 7.58
C ASN A 277 6.90 4.45 6.48
N PHE A 278 8.15 4.12 6.85
CA PHE A 278 9.24 3.75 5.95
C PHE A 278 8.82 2.64 4.97
N TYR A 279 8.19 1.58 5.47
CA TYR A 279 7.84 0.39 4.69
C TYR A 279 6.76 0.61 3.63
N ARG A 280 6.07 1.74 3.66
CA ARG A 280 5.13 2.12 2.60
C ARG A 280 5.83 2.56 1.33
N TYR A 281 7.03 3.10 1.45
CA TYR A 281 7.72 3.81 0.37
C TYR A 281 9.01 3.15 -0.08
N PHE A 282 9.63 2.30 0.76
CA PHE A 282 10.90 1.66 0.50
C PHE A 282 10.84 0.15 0.69
N ASP A 283 11.73 -0.58 0.03
CA ASP A 283 11.93 -2.02 0.12
C ASP A 283 10.69 -2.87 -0.19
N ASN A 284 9.80 -2.36 -1.04
CA ASN A 284 8.61 -3.09 -1.44
C ASN A 284 8.95 -4.29 -2.31
N ASN A 285 8.16 -5.38 -2.19
CA ASN A 285 8.30 -6.58 -3.00
C ASN A 285 6.93 -7.23 -3.20
N ASN A 286 6.65 -7.70 -4.41
CA ASN A 286 5.32 -8.19 -4.76
C ASN A 286 4.94 -9.52 -4.11
N PHE A 287 5.91 -10.33 -3.64
CA PHE A 287 5.67 -11.68 -3.16
C PHE A 287 5.86 -11.86 -1.66
N ASN A 288 6.37 -10.85 -0.96
CA ASN A 288 6.55 -10.93 0.49
C ASN A 288 5.91 -9.77 1.24
N PHE A 289 4.78 -9.32 0.74
CA PHE A 289 3.94 -8.39 1.46
C PHE A 289 3.16 -9.14 2.55
N PHE A 290 3.25 -8.68 3.79
CA PHE A 290 2.74 -9.36 5.00
C PHE A 290 1.23 -9.70 4.97
N VAL A 291 0.44 -9.06 4.11
CA VAL A 291 -1.00 -9.33 3.98
C VAL A 291 -1.26 -10.62 3.21
N ASN A 292 -0.50 -10.89 2.15
CA ASN A 292 -0.78 -11.99 1.23
C ASN A 292 0.44 -12.82 0.78
N GLY A 293 1.64 -12.49 1.24
CA GLY A 293 2.88 -13.21 0.86
C GLY A 293 3.64 -13.74 2.05
N ALA A 294 4.97 -13.86 1.91
CA ALA A 294 5.86 -14.17 3.00
C ALA A 294 5.66 -13.18 4.15
N SER A 295 5.54 -13.66 5.37
CA SER A 295 4.88 -12.92 6.45
C SER A 295 5.66 -12.82 7.76
N SER A 296 6.85 -13.42 7.89
CA SER A 296 7.68 -13.20 9.07
C SER A 296 8.32 -11.81 9.07
N PHE A 297 8.75 -11.33 10.21
CA PHE A 297 9.46 -10.04 10.31
C PHE A 297 10.71 -9.99 9.42
N ASN A 298 11.45 -11.08 9.30
CA ASN A 298 12.69 -11.12 8.52
C ASN A 298 12.47 -11.37 7.04
N SER A 299 11.36 -12.01 6.66
CA SER A 299 11.05 -12.25 5.24
C SER A 299 10.34 -11.10 4.56
N ASN A 300 9.63 -10.29 5.33
CA ASN A 300 8.76 -9.22 4.84
C ASN A 300 9.53 -8.00 4.33
N ASN A 301 10.61 -7.64 5.03
CA ASN A 301 11.48 -6.51 4.71
C ASN A 301 12.95 -6.92 4.94
N SER A 302 13.88 -6.14 4.41
CA SER A 302 15.30 -6.33 4.73
C SER A 302 15.55 -6.18 6.23
N PRO A 303 16.11 -7.18 6.91
CA PRO A 303 16.39 -7.12 8.34
C PRO A 303 17.37 -6.03 8.77
N LEU A 304 18.17 -5.52 7.83
CA LEU A 304 19.29 -4.60 8.11
C LEU A 304 19.04 -3.15 7.67
N LEU A 305 17.95 -2.85 6.95
CA LEU A 305 17.91 -1.65 6.10
C LEU A 305 17.81 -0.33 6.85
N THR A 306 17.02 -0.22 7.90
CA THR A 306 16.80 1.09 8.54
C THR A 306 16.76 1.02 10.05
N ALA A 307 17.35 2.04 10.68
CA ALA A 307 17.18 2.31 12.10
C ALA A 307 15.80 2.92 12.39
N THR A 308 15.29 3.78 11.52
CA THR A 308 14.00 4.46 11.69
C THR A 308 12.91 3.79 10.88
N LYS A 309 11.99 3.11 11.55
CA LYS A 309 10.85 2.39 10.93
C LYS A 309 9.66 3.30 10.66
N ARG A 310 9.43 4.26 11.55
CA ARG A 310 8.45 5.35 11.44
C ARG A 310 9.09 6.61 11.97
N GLY A 311 8.93 7.71 11.25
CA GLY A 311 9.61 8.92 11.61
C GLY A 311 8.97 10.19 11.10
N ALA A 312 9.32 11.30 11.75
CA ALA A 312 9.01 12.64 11.28
C ALA A 312 9.98 13.04 10.17
N GLY A 313 9.47 13.62 9.10
CA GLY A 313 10.34 14.04 8.01
C GLY A 313 9.64 14.27 6.70
N ALA A 314 10.39 14.02 5.61
CA ALA A 314 9.91 14.21 4.26
C ALA A 314 10.55 13.20 3.30
N LEU A 315 9.80 12.88 2.24
CA LEU A 315 10.25 12.05 1.12
C LEU A 315 9.91 12.72 -0.20
N ALA A 316 10.78 12.50 -1.19
CA ALA A 316 10.53 12.80 -2.60
C ALA A 316 10.43 11.48 -3.37
N LEU A 317 9.35 11.32 -4.13
CA LEU A 317 9.07 10.17 -4.96
C LEU A 317 9.05 10.65 -6.42
N TRP A 318 10.10 10.33 -7.16
CA TRP A 318 10.30 10.83 -8.52
C TRP A 318 10.25 9.71 -9.56
N ASP A 319 9.24 9.73 -10.40
CA ASP A 319 9.11 8.88 -11.56
C ASP A 319 9.93 9.46 -12.72
N ILE A 320 11.24 9.14 -12.77
CA ILE A 320 12.19 9.62 -13.80
C ILE A 320 11.69 9.21 -15.19
N SER A 321 11.22 7.96 -15.30
CA SER A 321 10.59 7.42 -16.50
C SER A 321 9.55 6.38 -16.12
N ARG A 322 8.85 5.77 -17.10
CA ARG A 322 7.91 4.66 -16.86
C ARG A 322 8.56 3.43 -16.21
N ARG A 323 9.89 3.29 -16.31
CA ARG A 323 10.66 2.13 -15.83
C ARG A 323 11.68 2.46 -14.75
N LEU A 324 11.85 3.72 -14.43
CA LEU A 324 12.86 4.16 -13.47
C LEU A 324 12.25 5.15 -12.48
N LYS A 325 12.31 4.80 -11.20
CA LYS A 325 11.83 5.62 -10.09
C LYS A 325 12.95 5.82 -9.09
N LEU A 326 13.08 7.03 -8.57
CA LEU A 326 13.95 7.38 -7.45
C LEU A 326 13.09 7.83 -6.27
N SER A 327 13.28 7.20 -5.12
CA SER A 327 12.69 7.61 -3.85
C SER A 327 13.79 8.04 -2.92
N VAL A 328 13.71 9.25 -2.34
CA VAL A 328 14.67 9.76 -1.37
C VAL A 328 13.91 10.29 -0.17
N GLY A 329 14.36 9.98 1.04
CA GLY A 329 13.70 10.46 2.24
C GLY A 329 14.60 10.59 3.43
N TYR A 330 14.23 11.51 4.32
CA TYR A 330 14.78 11.69 5.66
C TYR A 330 13.67 11.44 6.69
N LEU A 331 13.97 10.61 7.70
CA LEU A 331 13.09 10.32 8.82
C LEU A 331 13.86 10.45 10.13
N GLY A 332 13.44 11.38 11.00
CA GLY A 332 13.83 11.41 12.41
C GLY A 332 12.89 10.52 13.22
N GLU A 333 13.40 9.86 14.24
CA GLU A 333 12.68 8.80 14.94
C GLU A 333 11.38 9.22 15.60
N SER A 334 10.35 8.38 15.50
CA SER A 334 9.03 8.52 16.10
C SER A 334 8.42 7.13 16.36
N MET A 335 9.15 6.30 17.12
CA MET A 335 8.74 4.91 17.43
C MET A 335 7.66 4.85 18.49
N GLU A 336 6.66 4.00 18.24
CA GLU A 336 5.53 3.78 19.14
C GLU A 336 5.70 2.61 20.12
N PHE A 337 6.71 1.76 19.93
CA PHE A 337 6.89 0.52 20.74
C PHE A 337 7.75 0.72 21.99
N LEU A 338 8.30 1.90 22.19
CA LEU A 338 9.34 2.13 23.18
C LEU A 338 9.03 3.34 24.04
N PRO A 339 9.58 3.43 25.27
CA PRO A 339 9.29 4.51 26.19
C PRO A 339 9.61 5.88 25.57
N THR A 340 8.67 6.82 25.69
CA THR A 340 8.82 8.19 25.13
C THR A 340 9.98 8.97 25.71
N SER A 341 10.49 8.58 26.90
CA SER A 341 11.68 9.16 27.51
C SER A 341 12.96 8.94 26.69
N VAL A 342 12.98 7.88 25.87
CA VAL A 342 14.13 7.49 25.05
C VAL A 342 13.83 7.64 23.55
N PHE A 343 12.58 7.45 23.16
CA PHE A 343 12.13 7.46 21.78
C PHE A 343 11.17 8.62 21.52
N ASN A 344 10.72 8.79 20.29
CA ASN A 344 10.04 9.99 19.79
C ASN A 344 10.97 11.23 19.80
N SER A 345 12.26 11.02 19.56
CA SER A 345 13.27 12.06 19.59
C SER A 345 12.94 13.24 18.68
N ALA A 346 12.31 13.01 17.54
CA ALA A 346 11.92 14.06 16.61
C ALA A 346 10.93 15.08 17.19
N SER A 347 10.11 14.70 18.18
CA SER A 347 9.17 15.57 18.88
C SER A 347 9.65 16.06 20.24
N ASN A 348 10.85 15.63 20.68
CA ASN A 348 11.46 16.03 21.94
C ASN A 348 12.31 17.29 21.73
N PRO A 349 12.03 18.42 22.40
CA PRO A 349 12.78 19.66 22.18
C PRO A 349 14.27 19.59 22.57
N SER A 350 14.68 18.61 23.39
CA SER A 350 16.09 18.41 23.72
C SER A 350 16.90 17.72 22.60
N GLN A 351 16.24 17.06 21.65
CA GLN A 351 16.85 16.32 20.56
C GLN A 351 16.41 16.86 19.19
N GLY A 352 15.12 17.12 19.04
CA GLY A 352 14.52 17.68 17.83
C GLY A 352 14.57 16.74 16.64
N LEU A 353 14.18 17.26 15.49
CA LEU A 353 14.04 16.50 14.25
C LEU A 353 15.35 15.84 13.78
N PHE A 354 16.50 16.44 14.07
CA PHE A 354 17.80 16.05 13.52
C PHE A 354 18.78 15.48 14.55
N GLY A 355 18.56 15.70 15.84
CA GLY A 355 19.52 15.33 16.89
C GLY A 355 19.35 13.91 17.43
N GLY A 356 18.18 13.29 17.23
CA GLY A 356 17.92 11.92 17.65
C GLY A 356 18.31 10.86 16.61
N THR A 357 17.91 9.63 16.85
CA THR A 357 18.04 8.56 15.84
C THR A 357 17.33 8.99 14.57
N ASN A 358 18.03 8.91 13.45
CA ASN A 358 17.47 9.30 12.16
C ASN A 358 18.08 8.48 11.02
N THR A 359 17.39 8.46 9.89
CA THR A 359 17.82 7.73 8.70
C THR A 359 17.51 8.55 7.45
N THR A 360 18.51 8.69 6.57
CA THR A 360 18.33 9.13 5.19
C THR A 360 18.43 7.92 4.29
N THR A 361 17.42 7.72 3.42
CA THR A 361 17.36 6.58 2.50
C THR A 361 17.17 7.07 1.07
N ALA A 362 17.87 6.45 0.14
CA ALA A 362 17.63 6.55 -1.29
C ALA A 362 17.37 5.15 -1.88
N GLU A 363 16.33 5.02 -2.69
CA GLU A 363 16.00 3.80 -3.43
C GLU A 363 15.84 4.12 -4.91
N LEU A 364 16.60 3.41 -5.74
CA LEU A 364 16.42 3.40 -7.18
C LEU A 364 15.70 2.12 -7.58
N THR A 365 14.47 2.24 -8.08
CA THR A 365 13.68 1.14 -8.62
C THR A 365 13.77 1.15 -10.14
N PHE A 366 14.25 0.04 -10.72
CA PHE A 366 14.25 -0.22 -12.16
C PHE A 366 13.30 -1.39 -12.47
N SER A 367 12.32 -1.14 -13.34
CA SER A 367 11.35 -2.14 -13.81
C SER A 367 11.62 -2.47 -15.28
N PRO A 368 12.48 -3.46 -15.60
CA PRO A 368 12.80 -3.81 -16.98
C PRO A 368 11.58 -4.27 -17.76
N SER A 369 10.57 -4.77 -17.08
CA SER A 369 9.26 -5.15 -17.63
C SER A 369 8.18 -4.96 -16.57
N ASP A 370 6.90 -5.10 -16.96
CA ASP A 370 5.76 -5.07 -16.02
C ASP A 370 5.72 -6.28 -15.06
N ARG A 371 6.66 -7.23 -15.23
CA ARG A 371 6.76 -8.47 -14.46
C ARG A 371 7.98 -8.54 -13.55
N ALA A 372 8.88 -7.58 -13.62
CA ALA A 372 10.13 -7.61 -12.87
C ALA A 372 10.48 -6.24 -12.31
N ASN A 373 10.93 -6.20 -11.07
CA ASN A 373 11.45 -5.02 -10.41
C ASN A 373 12.80 -5.33 -9.77
N LEU A 374 13.73 -4.41 -9.92
CA LEU A 374 15.04 -4.41 -9.28
C LEU A 374 15.15 -3.12 -8.47
N ARG A 375 15.50 -3.21 -7.19
CA ARG A 375 15.62 -2.06 -6.29
C ARG A 375 16.99 -2.04 -5.66
N PHE A 376 17.62 -0.88 -5.70
CA PHE A 376 18.92 -0.62 -5.08
C PHE A 376 18.72 0.44 -4.02
N LEU A 377 19.10 0.12 -2.80
CA LEU A 377 18.86 0.96 -1.64
C LEU A 377 20.17 1.33 -0.98
N TYR A 378 20.24 2.55 -0.51
CA TYR A 378 21.27 3.02 0.39
C TYR A 378 20.64 3.78 1.55
N SER A 379 21.05 3.45 2.77
CA SER A 379 20.62 4.17 3.97
C SER A 379 21.82 4.61 4.81
N ARG A 380 21.79 5.85 5.25
CA ARG A 380 22.68 6.39 6.26
C ARG A 380 21.88 6.66 7.52
N SER A 381 22.28 6.05 8.64
CA SER A 381 21.63 6.23 9.95
C SER A 381 22.58 6.83 10.98
N ASN A 382 22.05 7.74 11.79
CA ASN A 382 22.61 8.12 13.08
C ASN A 382 21.78 7.40 14.15
N ILE A 383 22.42 6.75 15.10
CA ILE A 383 21.78 5.86 16.06
C ILE A 383 22.19 6.30 17.45
N GLN A 384 21.22 6.74 18.25
CA GLN A 384 21.48 7.09 19.65
C GLN A 384 21.72 5.82 20.46
N GLN A 385 22.67 5.92 21.36
CA GLN A 385 22.89 4.90 22.38
C GLN A 385 21.79 4.95 23.45
N ILE A 386 21.52 3.81 24.06
CA ILE A 386 20.61 3.65 25.20
C ILE A 386 21.38 2.94 26.29
N ASP A 387 21.51 3.56 27.46
CA ASP A 387 22.24 3.01 28.61
C ASP A 387 23.68 2.56 28.28
N GLY A 388 24.34 3.29 27.36
CA GLY A 388 25.69 2.98 26.93
C GLY A 388 25.79 1.83 25.90
N LEU A 389 24.69 1.38 25.35
CA LEU A 389 24.64 0.33 24.33
C LEU A 389 24.10 0.87 23.00
N ILE A 390 24.50 0.27 21.91
CA ILE A 390 23.93 0.46 20.56
C ILE A 390 23.23 -0.82 20.13
N GLY A 391 22.05 -0.70 19.58
CA GLY A 391 21.33 -1.83 19.05
C GLY A 391 19.83 -1.71 19.19
N ALA A 392 19.20 -2.85 19.02
CA ALA A 392 17.77 -3.03 18.87
C ALA A 392 16.90 -2.26 19.88
N PRO A 393 15.69 -1.97 19.44
CA PRO A 393 15.08 -2.33 18.16
C PRO A 393 15.43 -1.35 17.03
N ASN A 394 16.11 -0.24 17.34
CA ASN A 394 16.43 0.84 16.40
C ASN A 394 17.92 0.92 16.02
N GLY A 395 18.72 -0.06 16.40
CA GLY A 395 20.14 -0.08 16.12
C GLY A 395 20.53 -0.69 14.77
N LYS A 396 19.61 -0.82 13.83
CA LYS A 396 19.92 -1.40 12.51
C LYS A 396 21.09 -0.66 11.84
N PRO A 397 22.01 -1.41 11.23
CA PRO A 397 21.98 -2.82 10.84
C PRO A 397 22.41 -3.83 11.91
N ILE A 398 22.58 -3.44 13.17
CA ILE A 398 22.83 -4.41 14.25
C ILE A 398 21.49 -4.98 14.73
N ASN A 399 21.37 -6.33 14.70
CA ASN A 399 20.35 -7.07 15.41
C ASN A 399 20.95 -7.55 16.74
N GLY A 400 20.33 -7.19 17.87
CA GLY A 400 20.88 -7.39 19.20
C GLY A 400 21.49 -6.09 19.78
N LEU A 401 22.39 -6.22 20.72
CA LEU A 401 23.01 -5.10 21.44
C LEU A 401 24.54 -5.14 21.34
N ALA A 402 25.16 -3.98 21.22
CA ALA A 402 26.61 -3.80 21.15
C ALA A 402 27.11 -2.84 22.23
N ASP A 403 28.27 -3.17 22.81
CA ASP A 403 29.05 -2.38 23.76
C ASP A 403 30.47 -2.08 23.20
N ASP A 404 31.41 -1.67 24.02
CA ASP A 404 32.82 -1.43 23.66
C ASP A 404 33.63 -2.74 23.40
N GLY A 405 32.97 -3.91 23.47
CA GLY A 405 33.57 -5.24 23.36
C GLY A 405 34.08 -5.81 24.69
N PHE A 406 33.90 -5.08 25.81
CA PHE A 406 34.43 -5.45 27.12
C PHE A 406 33.48 -5.08 28.28
N GLY A 407 32.22 -4.71 27.99
CA GLY A 407 31.26 -4.31 29.00
C GLY A 407 31.21 -2.83 29.30
N GLY A 408 32.03 -2.03 28.61
CA GLY A 408 32.03 -0.58 28.73
C GLY A 408 31.01 0.09 27.80
N ALA A 409 30.64 1.33 28.16
CA ALA A 409 29.66 2.11 27.41
C ALA A 409 30.23 2.59 26.07
N VAL A 410 29.33 2.74 25.10
CA VAL A 410 29.58 3.36 23.80
C VAL A 410 28.80 4.68 23.66
N GLY A 411 29.28 5.55 22.78
CA GLY A 411 28.54 6.72 22.30
C GLY A 411 27.55 6.40 21.20
N ASP A 412 26.93 7.45 20.65
CA ASP A 412 26.05 7.33 19.50
C ASP A 412 26.81 6.76 18.30
N ALA A 413 26.15 5.94 17.51
CA ALA A 413 26.74 5.26 16.38
C ALA A 413 26.28 5.86 15.04
N THR A 414 27.04 5.56 14.00
CA THR A 414 26.64 5.83 12.62
C THR A 414 26.67 4.54 11.81
N ALA A 415 25.71 4.37 10.91
CA ALA A 415 25.65 3.19 10.09
C ALA A 415 25.42 3.52 8.61
N ASN A 416 26.00 2.69 7.75
CA ASN A 416 25.69 2.67 6.32
C ASN A 416 25.13 1.29 5.98
N THR A 417 24.03 1.27 5.23
CA THR A 417 23.39 0.04 4.78
C THR A 417 23.13 0.11 3.30
N PHE A 418 23.50 -0.96 2.59
CA PHE A 418 23.21 -1.17 1.18
C PHE A 418 22.22 -2.31 1.05
N GLY A 419 21.23 -2.15 0.20
CA GLY A 419 20.21 -3.14 -0.08
C GLY A 419 20.03 -3.37 -1.56
N PHE A 420 19.78 -4.62 -1.92
CA PHE A 420 19.29 -5.04 -3.21
C PHE A 420 18.03 -5.88 -3.01
N ASN A 421 16.98 -5.61 -3.76
CA ASN A 421 15.71 -6.31 -3.68
C ASN A 421 15.19 -6.55 -5.10
N PHE A 422 14.71 -7.74 -5.37
CA PHE A 422 14.08 -8.03 -6.65
C PHE A 422 12.81 -8.87 -6.48
N ASP A 423 11.89 -8.69 -7.40
CA ASP A 423 10.76 -9.56 -7.64
C ASP A 423 10.57 -9.75 -9.16
N TRP A 424 10.28 -10.97 -9.56
CA TRP A 424 10.08 -11.34 -10.94
C TRP A 424 8.98 -12.39 -11.10
N SER A 425 7.89 -12.02 -11.74
CA SER A 425 6.85 -12.93 -12.20
C SER A 425 7.30 -13.63 -13.49
N VAL A 426 8.06 -14.73 -13.36
CA VAL A 426 8.61 -15.50 -14.49
C VAL A 426 7.49 -15.96 -15.40
N THR A 427 6.40 -16.45 -14.81
CA THR A 427 5.14 -16.76 -15.48
C THR A 427 3.98 -16.14 -14.69
N ARG A 428 2.74 -16.31 -15.16
CA ARG A 428 1.54 -15.90 -14.39
C ARG A 428 1.35 -16.72 -13.11
N ARG A 429 1.93 -17.92 -13.02
CA ARG A 429 1.78 -18.87 -11.90
C ARG A 429 3.07 -19.16 -11.14
N PHE A 430 4.18 -18.53 -11.52
CA PHE A 430 5.45 -18.73 -10.87
C PHE A 430 6.25 -17.43 -10.82
N GLY A 431 6.73 -17.10 -9.64
CA GLY A 431 7.55 -15.94 -9.35
C GLY A 431 8.79 -16.28 -8.55
N LEU A 432 9.80 -15.43 -8.69
CA LEU A 432 11.03 -15.43 -7.92
C LEU A 432 11.15 -14.10 -7.19
N PHE A 433 11.67 -14.13 -5.97
CA PHE A 433 11.96 -12.91 -5.23
C PHE A 433 13.18 -13.10 -4.32
N GLY A 434 13.79 -11.99 -3.95
CA GLY A 434 14.91 -12.06 -3.04
C GLY A 434 15.43 -10.69 -2.63
N ARG A 435 16.27 -10.71 -1.60
CA ARG A 435 16.95 -9.54 -1.04
C ARG A 435 18.38 -9.87 -0.69
N TYR A 436 19.23 -8.89 -0.77
CA TYR A 436 20.55 -8.86 -0.17
C TYR A 436 20.74 -7.55 0.57
N GLY A 437 21.26 -7.62 1.78
CA GLY A 437 21.62 -6.44 2.58
C GLY A 437 23.04 -6.56 3.09
N TYR A 438 23.76 -5.45 3.11
CA TYR A 438 25.05 -5.29 3.78
C TYR A 438 25.01 -4.04 4.63
N GLY A 439 25.46 -4.15 5.88
CA GLY A 439 25.48 -3.05 6.82
C GLY A 439 26.83 -2.93 7.56
N GLU A 440 27.24 -1.70 7.78
CA GLU A 440 28.40 -1.36 8.60
C GLU A 440 28.01 -0.30 9.63
N THR A 441 28.21 -0.63 10.92
CA THR A 441 27.99 0.30 12.05
C THR A 441 29.31 0.66 12.68
N ASN A 442 29.62 1.94 12.78
CA ASN A 442 30.77 2.45 13.53
C ASN A 442 30.42 2.48 15.02
N ILE A 443 31.28 1.92 15.85
CA ILE A 443 31.17 1.88 17.32
C ILE A 443 32.20 2.81 17.91
N PHE A 444 31.75 3.71 18.78
CA PHE A 444 32.57 4.72 19.43
C PHE A 444 32.58 4.47 20.95
N PRO A 445 33.57 3.74 21.49
CA PRO A 445 33.70 3.50 22.93
C PRO A 445 33.84 4.81 23.70
N ARG A 446 33.12 4.92 24.83
CA ARG A 446 33.33 6.03 25.81
C ARG A 446 34.48 5.74 26.79
N THR A 447 35.15 4.64 26.61
CA THR A 447 36.34 4.20 27.33
C THR A 447 37.58 4.54 26.51
N ASN A 448 38.80 4.35 27.09
CA ASN A 448 40.07 4.56 26.39
C ASN A 448 40.36 3.44 25.33
N ARG A 449 39.33 2.90 24.71
CA ARG A 449 39.45 1.85 23.69
C ARG A 449 39.31 2.47 22.29
N PRO A 450 39.98 1.89 21.29
CA PRO A 450 39.85 2.37 19.92
C PRO A 450 38.45 2.15 19.37
N ASP A 451 38.06 3.03 18.47
CA ASP A 451 36.84 2.86 17.66
C ASP A 451 36.81 1.51 16.95
N GLY A 452 35.64 1.05 16.70
CA GLY A 452 35.40 -0.22 16.05
C GLY A 452 34.27 -0.21 15.04
N LYS A 453 34.07 -1.35 14.41
CA LYS A 453 33.00 -1.55 13.44
C LYS A 453 32.36 -2.91 13.60
N VAL A 454 31.03 -2.94 13.50
CA VAL A 454 30.27 -4.17 13.31
C VAL A 454 29.83 -4.21 11.85
N LYS A 455 30.15 -5.32 11.17
CA LYS A 455 29.80 -5.58 9.78
C LYS A 455 28.86 -6.77 9.71
N THR A 456 27.76 -6.59 8.96
CA THR A 456 26.68 -7.57 8.89
C THR A 456 26.20 -7.72 7.47
N GLN A 457 25.65 -8.88 7.16
CA GLN A 457 24.92 -9.08 5.91
C GLN A 457 23.64 -9.89 6.16
N SER A 458 22.70 -9.77 5.26
CA SER A 458 21.48 -10.56 5.20
C SER A 458 21.18 -10.96 3.77
N TYR A 459 20.54 -12.09 3.57
CA TYR A 459 20.09 -12.51 2.25
C TYR A 459 18.83 -13.34 2.31
N GLN A 460 17.99 -13.17 1.32
CA GLN A 460 16.74 -13.88 1.14
C GLN A 460 16.61 -14.35 -0.30
N LEU A 461 16.10 -15.56 -0.47
CA LEU A 461 15.66 -16.07 -1.76
C LEU A 461 14.34 -16.81 -1.57
N GLY A 462 13.38 -16.56 -2.45
CA GLY A 462 12.08 -17.18 -2.36
C GLY A 462 11.44 -17.45 -3.72
N VAL A 463 10.48 -18.35 -3.69
CA VAL A 463 9.61 -18.71 -4.80
C VAL A 463 8.17 -18.41 -4.45
N ALA A 464 7.39 -18.05 -5.44
CA ALA A 464 5.99 -17.70 -5.29
C ALA A 464 5.15 -18.41 -6.34
N PHE A 465 3.97 -18.88 -5.94
CA PHE A 465 3.02 -19.57 -6.79
C PHE A 465 1.66 -18.87 -6.69
N PRO A 466 1.44 -17.81 -7.50
CA PRO A 466 0.14 -17.15 -7.59
C PRO A 466 -0.92 -18.10 -8.13
N ASP A 467 -2.16 -17.92 -7.67
CA ASP A 467 -3.34 -18.71 -8.07
C ASP A 467 -3.18 -20.23 -7.85
N LEU A 468 -2.35 -20.64 -6.90
CA LEU A 468 -2.20 -22.06 -6.56
C LEU A 468 -3.51 -22.57 -5.95
N ILE A 469 -4.12 -23.58 -6.58
CA ILE A 469 -5.40 -24.23 -6.23
C ILE A 469 -6.61 -23.29 -6.41
N LYS A 470 -6.54 -22.04 -5.95
CA LYS A 470 -7.66 -21.08 -6.00
C LYS A 470 -7.18 -19.76 -6.60
N LYS A 471 -8.01 -19.14 -7.45
CA LYS A 471 -7.74 -17.81 -7.99
C LYS A 471 -7.64 -16.77 -6.85
N GLY A 472 -6.61 -15.94 -6.92
CA GLY A 472 -6.28 -14.95 -5.87
C GLY A 472 -5.50 -15.51 -4.69
N ALA A 473 -5.25 -16.83 -4.62
CA ALA A 473 -4.37 -17.43 -3.62
C ALA A 473 -2.89 -17.16 -3.96
N LEU A 474 -2.03 -17.17 -2.95
CA LEU A 474 -0.59 -17.02 -3.11
C LEU A 474 0.13 -17.96 -2.14
N PHE A 475 0.88 -18.92 -2.67
CA PHE A 475 1.79 -19.74 -1.89
C PHE A 475 3.22 -19.23 -2.08
N THR A 476 3.95 -19.04 -0.98
CA THR A 476 5.35 -18.63 -1.00
C THR A 476 6.20 -19.56 -0.14
N VAL A 477 7.42 -19.83 -0.61
CA VAL A 477 8.48 -20.45 0.20
C VAL A 477 9.70 -19.57 0.10
N SER A 478 10.30 -19.23 1.24
CA SER A 478 11.53 -18.42 1.28
C SER A 478 12.54 -18.96 2.26
N PHE A 479 13.81 -18.72 1.94
CA PHE A 479 14.97 -18.94 2.80
C PHE A 479 15.56 -17.58 3.14
N VAL A 480 15.83 -17.32 4.43
CA VAL A 480 16.38 -16.05 4.92
C VAL A 480 17.54 -16.32 5.86
N VAL A 481 18.64 -15.60 5.69
CA VAL A 481 19.65 -15.39 6.72
C VAL A 481 19.55 -13.93 7.16
N PRO A 482 18.94 -13.65 8.32
CA PRO A 482 18.57 -12.29 8.68
C PRO A 482 19.74 -11.45 9.18
N PHE A 483 20.72 -12.09 9.82
CA PHE A 483 21.81 -11.40 10.49
C PHE A 483 23.07 -12.27 10.54
N ASP A 484 23.91 -12.19 9.51
CA ASP A 484 25.23 -12.83 9.47
C ASP A 484 26.31 -11.77 9.78
N ILE A 485 27.12 -12.04 10.79
CA ILE A 485 28.15 -11.13 11.29
C ILE A 485 29.46 -11.43 10.58
N THR A 486 29.86 -10.54 9.68
CA THR A 486 31.08 -10.67 8.88
C THR A 486 32.30 -10.00 9.53
N GLY A 487 32.07 -9.15 10.54
CA GLY A 487 33.14 -8.54 11.31
C GLY A 487 32.63 -7.85 12.57
N GLY A 488 33.52 -7.67 13.56
CA GLY A 488 33.22 -6.92 14.79
C GLY A 488 32.36 -7.66 15.81
N ARG A 489 32.21 -9.00 15.72
CA ARG A 489 31.42 -9.81 16.67
C ARG A 489 31.74 -9.51 18.14
N ARG A 490 33.00 -9.18 18.45
CA ARG A 490 33.44 -8.88 19.82
C ARG A 490 32.65 -7.74 20.49
N PHE A 491 32.10 -6.80 19.69
CA PHE A 491 31.30 -5.70 20.20
C PHE A 491 29.87 -6.12 20.56
N LEU A 492 29.41 -7.27 20.07
CA LEU A 492 28.06 -7.74 20.36
C LEU A 492 27.99 -8.36 21.76
N VAL A 493 27.09 -7.83 22.56
CA VAL A 493 26.73 -8.36 23.88
C VAL A 493 25.46 -9.22 23.79
N SER A 494 24.73 -9.12 22.69
CA SER A 494 23.67 -10.05 22.28
C SER A 494 23.51 -10.10 20.76
N GLY A 495 22.92 -11.19 20.26
CA GLY A 495 22.74 -11.47 18.84
C GLY A 495 24.00 -12.01 18.14
N GLY A 496 25.13 -12.05 18.86
CA GLY A 496 26.40 -12.56 18.36
C GLY A 496 26.55 -14.08 18.36
N GLY A 497 25.89 -14.74 19.30
CA GLY A 497 25.98 -16.17 19.49
C GLY A 497 27.42 -16.67 19.67
N ASN A 498 27.68 -17.90 19.23
CA ASN A 498 28.99 -18.54 19.26
C ASN A 498 29.69 -18.66 17.89
N GLY A 499 29.11 -18.07 16.85
CA GLY A 499 29.63 -18.11 15.47
C GLY A 499 28.75 -18.87 14.50
N GLY A 500 27.66 -19.44 14.94
CA GLY A 500 26.61 -19.96 14.08
C GLY A 500 26.02 -18.88 13.18
N LYS A 501 25.33 -19.30 12.12
CA LYS A 501 24.55 -18.42 11.25
C LYS A 501 23.10 -18.81 11.35
N GLN A 502 22.28 -17.94 11.94
CA GLN A 502 20.84 -18.15 11.95
C GLN A 502 20.30 -18.16 10.52
N TYR A 503 19.44 -19.11 10.24
CA TYR A 503 18.67 -19.14 8.99
C TYR A 503 17.21 -19.49 9.27
N GLU A 504 16.35 -19.07 8.38
CA GLU A 504 14.92 -19.29 8.46
C GLU A 504 14.39 -19.83 7.14
N ILE A 505 13.54 -20.85 7.20
CA ILE A 505 12.75 -21.32 6.07
C ILE A 505 11.30 -21.03 6.42
N GLU A 506 10.62 -20.30 5.55
CA GLU A 506 9.23 -19.92 5.70
C GLU A 506 8.40 -20.48 4.54
N ALA A 507 7.25 -21.06 4.86
CA ALA A 507 6.20 -21.40 3.90
C ALA A 507 4.90 -20.73 4.33
N THR A 508 4.31 -19.91 3.47
CA THR A 508 3.08 -19.17 3.75
C THR A 508 2.07 -19.38 2.61
N TYR A 509 0.83 -19.69 2.95
CA TYR A 509 -0.24 -19.85 1.97
C TYR A 509 -1.40 -18.91 2.26
N TYR A 510 -1.51 -17.84 1.48
CA TYR A 510 -2.66 -16.95 1.49
C TYR A 510 -3.82 -17.56 0.70
N LEU A 511 -4.93 -17.82 1.38
CA LEU A 511 -6.14 -18.40 0.80
C LEU A 511 -7.33 -17.45 1.01
N PRO A 512 -7.76 -16.69 -0.01
CA PRO A 512 -8.96 -15.87 0.07
C PRO A 512 -10.20 -16.79 0.11
N ILE A 513 -11.02 -16.66 1.14
CA ILE A 513 -12.29 -17.41 1.29
C ILE A 513 -13.40 -16.62 0.60
N THR A 514 -13.50 -15.32 0.91
CA THR A 514 -14.36 -14.33 0.27
C THR A 514 -13.53 -13.09 -0.10
N ASP A 515 -14.15 -12.06 -0.64
CA ASP A 515 -13.49 -10.79 -0.93
C ASP A 515 -13.01 -10.07 0.36
N HIS A 516 -13.59 -10.43 1.50
CA HIS A 516 -13.33 -9.79 2.80
C HIS A 516 -12.67 -10.71 3.83
N VAL A 517 -12.61 -12.01 3.58
CA VAL A 517 -12.08 -12.99 4.56
C VAL A 517 -11.04 -13.88 3.90
N SER A 518 -9.88 -14.01 4.53
CA SER A 518 -8.80 -14.90 4.11
C SER A 518 -8.27 -15.71 5.28
N ILE A 519 -7.78 -16.91 5.00
CA ILE A 519 -7.07 -17.77 5.95
C ILE A 519 -5.63 -17.92 5.46
N VAL A 520 -4.66 -17.78 6.37
CA VAL A 520 -3.24 -17.79 6.02
C VAL A 520 -2.47 -18.68 6.99
N PRO A 521 -2.40 -19.99 6.73
CA PRO A 521 -1.45 -20.85 7.42
C PRO A 521 -0.01 -20.49 7.02
N ALA A 522 0.87 -20.44 8.00
CA ALA A 522 2.30 -20.24 7.82
C ALA A 522 3.09 -21.18 8.73
N PHE A 523 4.22 -21.64 8.23
CA PHE A 523 5.15 -22.50 8.94
C PHE A 523 6.56 -21.93 8.79
N TYR A 524 7.30 -21.89 9.90
CA TYR A 524 8.66 -21.38 9.95
C TYR A 524 9.56 -22.42 10.62
N MET A 525 10.74 -22.61 10.06
CA MET A 525 11.83 -23.40 10.64
C MET A 525 13.03 -22.48 10.81
N ILE A 526 13.55 -22.40 12.05
CA ILE A 526 14.68 -21.53 12.39
C ILE A 526 15.83 -22.41 12.87
N GLY A 527 16.93 -22.41 12.13
CA GLY A 527 18.16 -23.08 12.52
C GLY A 527 19.18 -22.10 13.08
N ASN A 528 20.02 -22.56 13.97
CA ASN A 528 21.09 -21.79 14.62
C ASN A 528 20.58 -20.49 15.25
N ALA A 529 19.42 -20.55 15.92
CA ALA A 529 18.77 -19.40 16.53
C ALA A 529 19.75 -18.58 17.39
N ASN A 530 19.64 -17.24 17.32
CA ASN A 530 20.55 -16.30 17.98
C ASN A 530 22.03 -16.47 17.57
N ASN A 531 22.31 -17.02 16.39
CA ASN A 531 23.67 -17.31 15.91
C ASN A 531 24.46 -18.32 16.78
N PHE A 532 23.75 -19.20 17.49
CA PHE A 532 24.34 -20.35 18.16
C PHE A 532 24.22 -21.59 17.27
N ASP A 533 25.35 -22.18 16.86
CA ASP A 533 25.40 -23.39 16.02
C ASP A 533 24.90 -24.67 16.72
N ASN A 534 24.76 -24.59 18.02
CA ASN A 534 24.33 -25.69 18.89
C ASN A 534 22.96 -25.45 19.56
N ASN A 535 22.20 -24.45 19.08
CA ASN A 535 20.79 -24.35 19.43
C ASN A 535 19.95 -25.37 18.65
N PRO A 536 18.93 -25.96 19.28
CA PRO A 536 18.00 -26.82 18.58
C PRO A 536 17.26 -26.00 17.48
N THR A 537 16.79 -26.73 16.47
CA THR A 537 15.91 -26.12 15.45
C THR A 537 14.58 -25.76 16.08
N ILE A 538 14.14 -24.53 15.86
CA ILE A 538 12.85 -24.02 16.31
C ILE A 538 11.85 -24.14 15.17
N PHE A 539 10.65 -24.62 15.50
CA PHE A 539 9.52 -24.68 14.59
C PHE A 539 8.42 -23.75 15.08
N VAL A 540 7.87 -22.94 14.19
CA VAL A 540 6.77 -22.03 14.49
C VAL A 540 5.64 -22.31 13.51
N GLY A 541 4.44 -22.55 14.04
CA GLY A 541 3.20 -22.63 13.27
C GLY A 541 2.32 -21.43 13.55
N ASN A 542 1.78 -20.80 12.52
CA ASN A 542 0.82 -19.70 12.65
C ASN A 542 -0.38 -19.96 11.74
N LEU A 543 -1.56 -19.88 12.29
CA LEU A 543 -2.81 -19.83 11.54
C LEU A 543 -3.44 -18.47 11.74
N ARG A 544 -3.43 -17.66 10.67
CA ARG A 544 -3.99 -16.33 10.66
C ARG A 544 -5.31 -16.29 9.92
N THR A 545 -6.36 -15.74 10.55
CA THR A 545 -7.57 -15.32 9.86
C THR A 545 -7.51 -13.80 9.67
N GLN A 546 -7.80 -13.34 8.46
CA GLN A 546 -7.74 -11.95 8.07
C GLN A 546 -9.10 -11.48 7.60
N PHE A 547 -9.54 -10.34 8.13
CA PHE A 547 -10.74 -9.62 7.70
C PHE A 547 -10.32 -8.29 7.09
N SER A 548 -10.90 -7.92 5.94
CA SER A 548 -10.70 -6.62 5.27
C SER A 548 -12.04 -5.93 5.03
N PHE A 549 -12.16 -4.67 5.32
CA PHE A 549 -13.40 -3.88 5.21
C PHE A 549 -13.11 -2.41 4.93
#